data_bd12d7651ace136a8a16bc29e1cfe657
#
_entry.id   bd12d7651ace136a8a16bc29e1cfe657
#
_cell.length_a   1.000
_cell.length_b   1.000
_cell.length_c   1.000
_cell.angle_alpha   90.00
_cell.angle_beta   90.00
_cell.angle_gamma   90.00
#
_symmetry.space_group_name_H-M   'P 1'
#
loop_
_entity.id
_entity.type
_entity.pdbx_description
1 polymer ?
#
loop_
_entity_poly.entity_id
_entity_poly.type
_entity_poly.pdbx_seq_one_letter_code
_entity_poly.pdbx_strand_id
1 'polypeptide(L)'
;MTRKYLLVAALCIAAPCAAQRGVTGVRDAESLRAAARQFRTSHEPKILREFADLLAIPNVAADRANIRRNADLLITMMRSRGVDARLLELGDAPPAVYGDIIVPGATRTVILYAHYDGQPVTASQWVTAPWSPTLRSKSLEAGGTAIQFPTNTADRVSGEARLYARSAGDDKASIMAMLLALDALHASGRTPSINIKFLFDGEEEAGSPHLLQILERYKSLFSADVLLLCDGPEHQSGQQQLLFGVRGVTGLELTVFGATSALHSGHYGNWAPNSGVMLTNLIASMRDDDGHIKIAGFYDDVAPISSAERAAIRAVPPVDSALRHSLGLKRTEANNAPLAERLMAPALNLRGLSFGGVGDHAANVIATEAHASFDFRLVPNETPEHIRDLVDEHIRRQGYFVTSDSVTTDMRLAHARVARVEWASGGYPANRTSMASPVARAVISVVRDSAGNPPIVLPTMGGSAPSYMFTQVLHVPVIILPIANYDDNQHAANENLRLQNLWNGIETYTQLIGRLGSVDWR
;
A
#
# COMPACT_ATOMS: atom_id res chain seq x y z
N MET A 1 6.88 14.23 83.93
CA MET A 1 5.59 14.25 83.16
C MET A 1 5.90 14.55 81.70
N THR A 2 6.08 13.54 80.89
CA THR A 2 6.45 13.69 79.47
C THR A 2 5.29 13.12 78.62
N ARG A 3 4.58 14.04 77.94
CA ARG A 3 3.49 13.66 76.99
C ARG A 3 4.11 13.27 75.67
N LYS A 4 3.90 12.02 75.21
CA LYS A 4 4.18 11.51 73.87
C LYS A 4 3.00 11.86 72.95
N TYR A 5 3.26 12.57 71.85
CA TYR A 5 2.31 12.73 70.78
C TYR A 5 2.47 11.61 69.77
N LEU A 6 1.43 10.82 69.55
CA LEU A 6 1.33 9.85 68.44
C LEU A 6 0.94 10.63 67.18
N LEU A 7 1.78 10.59 66.15
CA LEU A 7 1.44 11.01 64.81
C LEU A 7 0.81 9.82 64.08
N VAL A 8 -0.47 9.90 63.77
CA VAL A 8 -1.17 8.94 62.89
C VAL A 8 -0.97 9.43 61.44
N ALA A 9 -0.12 8.74 60.67
CA ALA A 9 0.03 8.98 59.22
C ALA A 9 -1.11 8.26 58.49
N ALA A 10 -2.04 9.05 57.93
CA ALA A 10 -3.05 8.51 57.03
C ALA A 10 -2.41 8.18 55.67
N LEU A 11 -2.21 6.90 55.38
CA LEU A 11 -1.83 6.43 54.04
C LEU A 11 -3.06 6.53 53.12
N CYS A 12 -3.13 7.55 52.27
CA CYS A 12 -4.07 7.59 51.16
C CYS A 12 -3.62 6.54 50.13
N ILE A 13 -4.28 5.39 50.08
CA ILE A 13 -4.15 4.39 49.03
C ILE A 13 -4.84 4.93 47.77
N ALA A 14 -4.08 5.56 46.89
CA ALA A 14 -4.53 5.87 45.54
C ALA A 14 -4.25 4.67 44.63
N ALA A 15 -5.21 3.79 44.46
CA ALA A 15 -5.27 2.73 43.44
C ALA A 15 -6.75 2.40 43.18
N PRO A 16 -7.15 1.95 42.03
CA PRO A 16 -6.62 1.90 40.68
C PRO A 16 -7.62 2.41 39.63
N CYS A 17 -7.52 3.62 39.19
CA CYS A 17 -8.37 4.11 38.08
C CYS A 17 -7.97 3.48 36.72
N ALA A 18 -6.74 3.05 36.58
CA ALA A 18 -6.22 2.44 35.33
C ALA A 18 -6.74 1.00 35.12
N ALA A 19 -6.85 0.19 36.17
CA ALA A 19 -7.34 -1.18 36.04
C ALA A 19 -8.83 -1.25 35.71
N GLN A 20 -9.64 -0.34 36.23
CA GLN A 20 -11.08 -0.27 35.89
C GLN A 20 -11.32 0.20 34.45
N ARG A 21 -10.51 1.14 33.91
CA ARG A 21 -10.60 1.57 32.52
C ARG A 21 -10.23 0.43 31.55
N GLY A 22 -9.26 -0.40 31.87
CA GLY A 22 -8.87 -1.56 31.06
C GLY A 22 -10.01 -2.58 30.93
N VAL A 23 -10.67 -2.93 32.04
CA VAL A 23 -11.77 -3.92 32.05
C VAL A 23 -13.03 -3.42 31.32
N THR A 24 -13.37 -2.15 31.44
CA THR A 24 -14.51 -1.56 30.71
C THR A 24 -14.23 -1.48 29.20
N GLY A 25 -13.01 -1.13 28.78
CA GLY A 25 -12.60 -1.07 27.39
C GLY A 25 -12.63 -2.43 26.68
N VAL A 26 -12.21 -3.50 27.35
CA VAL A 26 -12.26 -4.86 26.80
C VAL A 26 -13.70 -5.34 26.63
N ARG A 27 -14.56 -5.13 27.64
CA ARG A 27 -15.98 -5.50 27.53
C ARG A 27 -16.72 -4.76 26.43
N ASP A 28 -16.38 -3.49 26.20
CA ASP A 28 -16.95 -2.72 25.11
C ASP A 28 -16.49 -3.22 23.74
N ALA A 29 -15.21 -3.61 23.59
CA ALA A 29 -14.68 -4.25 22.39
C ALA A 29 -15.39 -5.58 22.09
N GLU A 30 -15.56 -6.44 23.09
CA GLU A 30 -16.26 -7.71 22.92
C GLU A 30 -17.73 -7.52 22.51
N SER A 31 -18.41 -6.54 23.12
CA SER A 31 -19.80 -6.21 22.80
C SER A 31 -19.95 -5.68 21.36
N LEU A 32 -19.05 -4.80 20.89
CA LEU A 32 -19.06 -4.31 19.51
C LEU A 32 -18.74 -5.42 18.50
N ARG A 33 -17.79 -6.29 18.82
CA ARG A 33 -17.47 -7.46 17.99
C ARG A 33 -18.68 -8.37 17.84
N ALA A 34 -19.35 -8.68 18.96
CA ALA A 34 -20.56 -9.50 18.95
C ALA A 34 -21.66 -8.86 18.09
N ALA A 35 -21.85 -7.53 18.20
CA ALA A 35 -22.81 -6.79 17.40
C ALA A 35 -22.49 -6.84 15.90
N ALA A 36 -21.22 -6.64 15.50
CA ALA A 36 -20.79 -6.73 14.11
C ALA A 36 -21.01 -8.14 13.53
N ARG A 37 -20.68 -9.19 14.30
CA ARG A 37 -20.93 -10.58 13.91
C ARG A 37 -22.42 -10.91 13.80
N GLN A 38 -23.21 -10.45 14.74
CA GLN A 38 -24.67 -10.64 14.70
C GLN A 38 -25.28 -9.95 13.48
N PHE A 39 -24.89 -8.69 13.22
CA PHE A 39 -25.33 -7.96 12.02
C PHE A 39 -24.96 -8.73 10.76
N ARG A 40 -23.68 -9.06 10.58
CA ARG A 40 -23.19 -9.84 9.44
C ARG A 40 -23.99 -11.12 9.25
N THR A 41 -24.13 -11.90 10.30
CA THR A 41 -24.81 -13.20 10.26
C THR A 41 -26.29 -13.09 9.85
N SER A 42 -26.97 -12.03 10.27
CA SER A 42 -28.39 -11.82 9.94
C SER A 42 -28.60 -11.13 8.58
N HIS A 43 -27.54 -10.60 7.94
CA HIS A 43 -27.63 -9.87 6.68
C HIS A 43 -26.73 -10.43 5.56
N GLU A 44 -26.06 -11.56 5.78
CA GLU A 44 -25.06 -12.13 4.85
C GLU A 44 -25.54 -12.21 3.39
N PRO A 45 -26.77 -12.68 3.06
CA PRO A 45 -27.25 -12.69 1.69
C PRO A 45 -27.35 -11.28 1.06
N LYS A 46 -27.81 -10.31 1.84
CA LYS A 46 -27.93 -8.91 1.39
C LYS A 46 -26.56 -8.29 1.16
N ILE A 47 -25.63 -8.52 2.08
CA ILE A 47 -24.25 -8.02 2.02
C ILE A 47 -23.56 -8.53 0.75
N LEU A 48 -23.62 -9.84 0.50
CA LEU A 48 -22.95 -10.45 -0.65
C LEU A 48 -23.59 -10.00 -1.98
N ARG A 49 -24.89 -9.75 -2.01
CA ARG A 49 -25.56 -9.22 -3.19
C ARG A 49 -25.18 -7.76 -3.47
N GLU A 50 -25.22 -6.90 -2.44
CA GLU A 50 -24.83 -5.49 -2.56
C GLU A 50 -23.39 -5.36 -3.03
N PHE A 51 -22.48 -6.20 -2.51
CA PHE A 51 -21.10 -6.22 -2.94
C PHE A 51 -20.96 -6.73 -4.38
N ALA A 52 -21.66 -7.79 -4.76
CA ALA A 52 -21.67 -8.27 -6.14
C ALA A 52 -22.20 -7.21 -7.12
N ASP A 53 -23.25 -6.47 -6.76
CA ASP A 53 -23.80 -5.39 -7.59
C ASP A 53 -22.76 -4.26 -7.81
N LEU A 54 -21.98 -3.89 -6.80
CA LEU A 54 -20.88 -2.92 -6.91
C LEU A 54 -19.74 -3.45 -7.78
N LEU A 55 -19.40 -4.74 -7.69
CA LEU A 55 -18.35 -5.37 -8.48
C LEU A 55 -18.74 -5.60 -9.94
N ALA A 56 -20.03 -5.69 -10.25
CA ALA A 56 -20.53 -5.93 -11.60
C ALA A 56 -20.36 -4.72 -12.53
N ILE A 57 -20.10 -3.53 -12.01
CA ILE A 57 -19.85 -2.34 -12.81
C ILE A 57 -18.34 -2.31 -13.18
N PRO A 58 -17.99 -2.33 -14.50
CA PRO A 58 -16.61 -2.12 -14.91
C PRO A 58 -16.02 -0.84 -14.30
N ASN A 59 -14.74 -0.86 -13.93
CA ASN A 59 -14.19 0.25 -13.17
C ASN A 59 -12.73 0.60 -13.52
N VAL A 60 -12.32 0.34 -14.75
CA VAL A 60 -11.02 0.84 -15.23
C VAL A 60 -11.08 2.36 -15.35
N ALA A 61 -10.11 3.09 -14.78
CA ALA A 61 -10.09 4.55 -14.71
C ALA A 61 -10.28 5.25 -16.08
N ALA A 62 -9.79 4.65 -17.17
CA ALA A 62 -9.97 5.15 -18.52
C ALA A 62 -11.43 5.03 -19.05
N ASP A 63 -12.25 4.15 -18.49
CA ASP A 63 -13.67 4.01 -18.83
C ASP A 63 -14.53 5.02 -18.04
N ARG A 64 -14.52 6.26 -18.49
CA ARG A 64 -15.18 7.39 -17.81
C ARG A 64 -16.65 7.16 -17.49
N ALA A 65 -17.37 6.49 -18.39
CA ALA A 65 -18.79 6.23 -18.21
C ALA A 65 -19.04 5.26 -17.03
N ASN A 66 -18.30 4.18 -16.98
CA ASN A 66 -18.45 3.19 -15.91
C ASN A 66 -17.84 3.65 -14.58
N ILE A 67 -16.74 4.41 -14.60
CA ILE A 67 -16.19 5.07 -13.41
C ILE A 67 -17.24 6.00 -12.79
N ARG A 68 -17.93 6.82 -13.60
CA ARG A 68 -19.02 7.68 -13.12
C ARG A 68 -20.17 6.87 -12.51
N ARG A 69 -20.56 5.75 -13.13
CA ARG A 69 -21.60 4.85 -12.58
C ARG A 69 -21.20 4.27 -11.21
N ASN A 70 -19.91 3.88 -11.04
CA ASN A 70 -19.41 3.44 -9.74
C ASN A 70 -19.53 4.57 -8.71
N ALA A 71 -19.07 5.77 -9.03
CA ALA A 71 -19.14 6.92 -8.13
C ALA A 71 -20.57 7.26 -7.72
N ASP A 72 -21.52 7.27 -8.67
CA ASP A 72 -22.94 7.56 -8.40
C ASP A 72 -23.59 6.46 -7.53
N LEU A 73 -23.22 5.18 -7.72
CA LEU A 73 -23.67 4.10 -6.86
C LEU A 73 -23.12 4.26 -5.44
N LEU A 74 -21.81 4.57 -5.28
CA LEU A 74 -21.19 4.81 -3.97
C LEU A 74 -21.85 5.97 -3.24
N ILE A 75 -22.16 7.08 -3.92
CA ILE A 75 -22.94 8.19 -3.34
C ILE A 75 -24.28 7.69 -2.81
N THR A 76 -24.99 6.87 -3.58
CA THR A 76 -26.27 6.30 -3.17
C THR A 76 -26.13 5.40 -1.94
N MET A 77 -25.13 4.51 -1.93
CA MET A 77 -24.84 3.61 -0.82
C MET A 77 -24.48 4.39 0.45
N MET A 78 -23.69 5.44 0.33
CA MET A 78 -23.29 6.30 1.45
C MET A 78 -24.48 7.08 2.02
N ARG A 79 -25.29 7.72 1.16
CA ARG A 79 -26.47 8.50 1.59
C ARG A 79 -27.53 7.63 2.26
N SER A 80 -27.72 6.39 1.81
CA SER A 80 -28.63 5.44 2.46
C SER A 80 -28.24 5.09 3.90
N ARG A 81 -26.98 5.36 4.27
CA ARG A 81 -26.40 5.15 5.60
C ARG A 81 -26.21 6.44 6.41
N GLY A 82 -26.81 7.54 5.94
CA GLY A 82 -26.77 8.82 6.65
C GLY A 82 -25.47 9.61 6.46
N VAL A 83 -24.64 9.24 5.50
CA VAL A 83 -23.42 10.00 5.17
C VAL A 83 -23.78 11.20 4.28
N ASP A 84 -23.31 12.40 4.59
CA ASP A 84 -23.40 13.57 3.69
C ASP A 84 -22.36 13.40 2.57
N ALA A 85 -22.79 12.80 1.45
CA ALA A 85 -21.92 12.37 0.37
C ALA A 85 -22.07 13.21 -0.90
N ARG A 86 -20.93 13.51 -1.56
CA ARG A 86 -20.84 14.28 -2.81
C ARG A 86 -19.65 13.85 -3.66
N LEU A 87 -19.67 14.18 -4.94
CA LEU A 87 -18.54 14.03 -5.83
C LEU A 87 -17.61 15.25 -5.76
N LEU A 88 -16.30 15.01 -5.73
CA LEU A 88 -15.28 16.03 -5.91
C LEU A 88 -14.79 15.95 -7.35
N GLU A 89 -15.21 16.91 -8.16
CA GLU A 89 -14.95 16.91 -9.60
C GLU A 89 -13.77 17.84 -9.96
N LEU A 90 -12.94 17.39 -10.90
CA LEU A 90 -11.85 18.16 -11.47
C LEU A 90 -11.78 17.94 -12.98
N GLY A 91 -12.41 18.85 -13.75
CA GLY A 91 -12.48 18.73 -15.21
C GLY A 91 -13.05 17.38 -15.63
N ASP A 92 -12.35 16.70 -16.55
CA ASP A 92 -12.71 15.38 -17.07
C ASP A 92 -12.09 14.21 -16.28
N ALA A 93 -11.41 14.48 -15.17
CA ALA A 93 -10.84 13.42 -14.32
C ALA A 93 -11.93 12.53 -13.71
N PRO A 94 -11.63 11.27 -13.37
CA PRO A 94 -12.50 10.49 -12.49
C PRO A 94 -12.82 11.27 -11.22
N PRO A 95 -14.10 11.39 -10.81
CA PRO A 95 -14.42 12.11 -9.59
C PRO A 95 -13.94 11.34 -8.37
N ALA A 96 -13.39 12.02 -7.37
CA ALA A 96 -13.27 11.41 -6.06
C ALA A 96 -14.64 11.45 -5.35
N VAL A 97 -14.99 10.37 -4.65
CA VAL A 97 -16.20 10.30 -3.82
C VAL A 97 -15.84 10.73 -2.41
N TYR A 98 -16.47 11.79 -1.94
CA TYR A 98 -16.31 12.31 -0.58
C TYR A 98 -17.60 12.14 0.22
N GLY A 99 -17.49 11.89 1.50
CA GLY A 99 -18.60 11.97 2.43
C GLY A 99 -18.14 12.20 3.85
N ASP A 100 -19.03 12.76 4.69
CA ASP A 100 -18.71 12.91 6.10
C ASP A 100 -19.88 12.54 7.03
N ILE A 101 -19.52 12.21 8.25
CA ILE A 101 -20.40 12.06 9.41
C ILE A 101 -19.80 12.90 10.53
N ILE A 102 -20.49 13.97 10.89
CA ILE A 102 -20.13 14.80 12.04
C ILE A 102 -20.90 14.35 13.27
N VAL A 103 -20.18 13.89 14.28
CA VAL A 103 -20.76 13.32 15.49
C VAL A 103 -20.78 14.38 16.60
N PRO A 104 -21.95 14.72 17.16
CA PRO A 104 -22.04 15.68 18.25
C PRO A 104 -21.15 15.32 19.43
N GLY A 105 -20.26 16.23 19.82
CA GLY A 105 -19.32 16.02 20.93
C GLY A 105 -18.05 15.22 20.60
N ALA A 106 -17.90 14.67 19.40
CA ALA A 106 -16.65 14.05 18.98
C ALA A 106 -15.57 15.11 18.79
N THR A 107 -14.38 14.84 19.35
CA THR A 107 -13.20 15.73 19.28
C THR A 107 -12.13 15.21 18.33
N ARG A 108 -12.33 14.03 17.74
CA ARG A 108 -11.40 13.37 16.84
C ARG A 108 -12.05 13.17 15.48
N THR A 109 -11.25 13.34 14.44
CA THR A 109 -11.67 13.19 13.04
C THR A 109 -10.73 12.25 12.33
N VAL A 110 -11.28 11.27 11.63
CA VAL A 110 -10.52 10.27 10.85
C VAL A 110 -10.96 10.34 9.40
N ILE A 111 -10.00 10.36 8.47
CA ILE A 111 -10.25 10.09 7.05
C ILE A 111 -10.08 8.60 6.80
N LEU A 112 -11.08 7.97 6.20
CA LEU A 112 -11.02 6.61 5.66
C LEU A 112 -10.84 6.72 4.15
N TYR A 113 -9.67 6.29 3.66
CA TYR A 113 -9.35 6.30 2.24
C TYR A 113 -9.40 4.89 1.67
N ALA A 114 -9.94 4.76 0.48
CA ALA A 114 -9.95 3.58 -0.37
C ALA A 114 -10.05 4.01 -1.83
N HIS A 115 -9.95 3.09 -2.80
CA HIS A 115 -10.21 3.43 -4.19
C HIS A 115 -11.28 2.52 -4.81
N TYR A 116 -11.92 3.00 -5.88
CA TYR A 116 -13.01 2.28 -6.52
C TYR A 116 -12.76 1.95 -7.99
N ASP A 117 -11.66 2.42 -8.56
CA ASP A 117 -11.18 1.95 -9.86
C ASP A 117 -10.44 0.62 -9.72
N GLY A 118 -9.99 0.06 -10.82
CA GLY A 118 -9.28 -1.20 -10.86
C GLY A 118 -8.40 -1.31 -12.11
N GLN A 119 -7.42 -2.19 -12.03
CA GLN A 119 -6.47 -2.47 -13.11
C GLN A 119 -7.18 -2.91 -14.39
N PRO A 120 -6.65 -2.56 -15.57
CA PRO A 120 -7.11 -3.08 -16.85
C PRO A 120 -7.12 -4.62 -16.87
N VAL A 121 -8.03 -5.20 -17.62
CA VAL A 121 -8.25 -6.64 -17.67
C VAL A 121 -8.03 -7.21 -19.07
N THR A 122 -7.41 -8.39 -19.14
CA THR A 122 -7.37 -9.25 -20.33
C THR A 122 -8.35 -10.40 -20.10
N ALA A 123 -9.58 -10.26 -20.56
CA ALA A 123 -10.68 -11.17 -20.22
C ALA A 123 -10.38 -12.65 -20.53
N SER A 124 -9.56 -12.96 -21.55
CA SER A 124 -9.17 -14.34 -21.91
C SER A 124 -8.29 -15.03 -20.86
N GLN A 125 -7.72 -14.30 -19.90
CA GLN A 125 -6.91 -14.86 -18.80
C GLN A 125 -7.77 -15.21 -17.58
N TRP A 126 -9.05 -14.81 -17.56
CA TRP A 126 -9.94 -15.03 -16.42
C TRP A 126 -10.75 -16.31 -16.58
N VAL A 127 -10.88 -17.08 -15.50
CA VAL A 127 -11.72 -18.28 -15.44
C VAL A 127 -13.21 -17.92 -15.52
N THR A 128 -13.59 -16.80 -14.92
CA THR A 128 -14.93 -16.17 -15.05
C THR A 128 -14.74 -14.73 -15.47
N ALA A 129 -15.71 -14.16 -16.22
CA ALA A 129 -15.56 -12.78 -16.69
C ALA A 129 -15.32 -11.81 -15.51
N PRO A 130 -14.37 -10.86 -15.63
CA PRO A 130 -13.91 -10.02 -14.52
C PRO A 130 -15.01 -9.16 -13.87
N TRP A 131 -16.07 -8.84 -14.61
CA TRP A 131 -17.24 -8.06 -14.17
C TRP A 131 -18.48 -8.93 -13.93
N SER A 132 -18.29 -10.25 -13.77
CA SER A 132 -19.35 -11.20 -13.39
C SER A 132 -19.00 -11.84 -12.05
N PRO A 133 -19.30 -11.15 -10.94
CA PRO A 133 -18.91 -11.59 -9.60
C PRO A 133 -19.35 -13.03 -9.35
N THR A 134 -18.40 -13.89 -9.07
CA THR A 134 -18.63 -15.33 -8.91
C THR A 134 -18.16 -15.81 -7.57
N LEU A 135 -19.08 -16.35 -6.77
CA LEU A 135 -18.75 -16.96 -5.49
C LEU A 135 -18.23 -18.40 -5.70
N ARG A 136 -17.10 -18.73 -5.08
CA ARG A 136 -16.52 -20.08 -5.10
C ARG A 136 -16.32 -20.62 -3.70
N SER A 137 -16.39 -21.94 -3.55
CA SER A 137 -16.29 -22.63 -2.24
C SER A 137 -14.95 -22.43 -1.53
N LYS A 138 -13.87 -22.16 -2.28
CA LYS A 138 -12.50 -21.88 -1.83
C LYS A 138 -11.69 -21.29 -3.00
N SER A 139 -10.38 -21.11 -2.85
CA SER A 139 -9.53 -20.59 -3.93
C SER A 139 -9.49 -21.53 -5.15
N LEU A 140 -9.28 -20.95 -6.34
CA LEU A 140 -9.13 -21.71 -7.59
C LEU A 140 -7.97 -22.69 -7.49
N GLU A 141 -6.85 -22.29 -6.93
CA GLU A 141 -5.63 -23.07 -6.72
C GLU A 141 -5.89 -24.29 -5.82
N ALA A 142 -6.82 -24.14 -4.86
CA ALA A 142 -7.27 -25.25 -4.01
C ALA A 142 -8.40 -26.09 -4.66
N GLY A 143 -8.78 -25.81 -5.91
CA GLY A 143 -9.86 -26.52 -6.61
C GLY A 143 -11.27 -26.02 -6.22
N GLY A 144 -11.43 -24.74 -5.91
CA GLY A 144 -12.73 -24.13 -5.58
C GLY A 144 -13.70 -24.16 -6.77
N THR A 145 -14.92 -24.67 -6.52
CA THR A 145 -16.01 -24.68 -7.51
C THR A 145 -16.96 -23.52 -7.31
N ALA A 146 -17.61 -23.05 -8.37
CA ALA A 146 -18.64 -22.02 -8.27
C ALA A 146 -19.82 -22.54 -7.40
N ILE A 147 -20.29 -21.67 -6.52
CA ILE A 147 -21.45 -21.92 -5.65
C ILE A 147 -22.46 -20.77 -5.81
N GLN A 148 -23.71 -21.04 -5.48
CA GLN A 148 -24.75 -20.01 -5.55
C GLN A 148 -24.60 -19.00 -4.42
N PHE A 149 -24.93 -17.74 -4.69
CA PHE A 149 -25.09 -16.76 -3.63
C PHE A 149 -26.23 -17.17 -2.69
N PRO A 150 -26.06 -16.99 -1.36
CA PRO A 150 -27.11 -17.31 -0.41
C PRO A 150 -28.34 -16.44 -0.70
N THR A 151 -29.53 -17.04 -0.58
CA THR A 151 -30.82 -16.36 -0.83
C THR A 151 -31.58 -16.04 0.43
N ASN A 152 -31.26 -16.75 1.51
CA ASN A 152 -31.85 -16.53 2.82
C ASN A 152 -30.80 -16.63 3.93
N THR A 153 -31.13 -16.19 5.13
CA THR A 153 -30.21 -16.12 6.26
C THR A 153 -29.89 -17.49 6.91
N ALA A 154 -30.57 -18.56 6.49
CA ALA A 154 -30.22 -19.93 6.90
C ALA A 154 -29.09 -20.51 6.03
N ASP A 155 -28.93 -20.02 4.80
CA ASP A 155 -27.85 -20.42 3.92
C ASP A 155 -26.55 -19.83 4.45
N ARG A 156 -25.63 -20.68 4.89
CA ARG A 156 -24.33 -20.25 5.39
C ARG A 156 -23.25 -20.48 4.34
N VAL A 157 -22.46 -19.43 4.07
CA VAL A 157 -21.28 -19.53 3.23
C VAL A 157 -20.05 -19.63 4.11
N SER A 158 -19.15 -20.56 3.78
CA SER A 158 -17.87 -20.68 4.50
C SER A 158 -17.07 -19.39 4.42
N GLY A 159 -16.38 -19.02 5.49
CA GLY A 159 -15.41 -17.92 5.48
C GLY A 159 -14.24 -18.15 4.49
N GLU A 160 -13.97 -19.43 4.14
CA GLU A 160 -12.96 -19.78 3.13
C GLU A 160 -13.46 -19.62 1.68
N ALA A 161 -14.75 -19.40 1.48
CA ALA A 161 -15.28 -19.08 0.16
C ALA A 161 -14.69 -17.77 -0.35
N ARG A 162 -14.59 -17.65 -1.68
CA ARG A 162 -13.98 -16.52 -2.33
C ARG A 162 -14.91 -15.89 -3.35
N LEU A 163 -14.98 -14.57 -3.35
CA LEU A 163 -15.71 -13.78 -4.33
C LEU A 163 -14.71 -13.30 -5.40
N TYR A 164 -14.86 -13.80 -6.62
CA TYR A 164 -14.01 -13.52 -7.76
C TYR A 164 -14.62 -12.42 -8.62
N ALA A 165 -13.94 -11.31 -8.72
CA ALA A 165 -14.19 -10.21 -9.66
C ALA A 165 -12.99 -9.25 -9.63
N ARG A 166 -12.85 -8.38 -10.64
CA ARG A 166 -11.91 -7.25 -10.57
C ARG A 166 -12.34 -6.32 -9.44
N SER A 167 -11.36 -5.82 -8.67
CA SER A 167 -11.51 -4.96 -7.49
C SER A 167 -12.25 -5.63 -6.32
N ALA A 168 -12.35 -6.97 -6.31
CA ALA A 168 -12.95 -7.67 -5.17
C ALA A 168 -12.08 -7.56 -3.91
N GLY A 169 -10.74 -7.62 -4.07
CA GLY A 169 -9.77 -7.38 -3.00
C GLY A 169 -9.28 -5.93 -3.00
N ASP A 170 -8.94 -5.44 -4.17
CA ASP A 170 -8.24 -4.19 -4.44
C ASP A 170 -9.12 -3.21 -5.24
N ASP A 171 -9.92 -2.28 -4.59
CA ASP A 171 -10.02 -2.07 -3.15
C ASP A 171 -11.49 -1.91 -2.70
N LYS A 172 -12.46 -2.37 -3.53
CA LYS A 172 -13.89 -2.24 -3.20
C LYS A 172 -14.31 -3.00 -1.93
N ALA A 173 -13.52 -4.01 -1.50
CA ALA A 173 -13.74 -4.71 -0.23
C ALA A 173 -13.67 -3.76 0.98
N SER A 174 -12.68 -2.88 1.01
CA SER A 174 -12.49 -1.90 2.07
C SER A 174 -13.66 -0.93 2.14
N ILE A 175 -14.11 -0.43 0.97
CA ILE A 175 -15.30 0.43 0.89
C ILE A 175 -16.53 -0.28 1.48
N MET A 176 -16.78 -1.53 1.06
CA MET A 176 -17.91 -2.31 1.58
C MET A 176 -17.80 -2.51 3.09
N ALA A 177 -16.62 -2.89 3.59
CA ALA A 177 -16.43 -3.13 5.02
C ALA A 177 -16.65 -1.87 5.86
N MET A 178 -16.21 -0.70 5.38
CA MET A 178 -16.45 0.60 6.04
C MET A 178 -17.95 0.93 6.11
N LEU A 179 -18.67 0.79 5.01
CA LEU A 179 -20.10 1.09 4.95
C LEU A 179 -20.92 0.12 5.79
N LEU A 180 -20.58 -1.18 5.77
CA LEU A 180 -21.22 -2.20 6.60
C LEU A 180 -20.90 -2.05 8.09
N ALA A 181 -19.76 -1.46 8.45
CA ALA A 181 -19.45 -1.12 9.83
C ALA A 181 -20.40 -0.04 10.39
N LEU A 182 -20.81 0.92 9.56
CA LEU A 182 -21.85 1.90 9.94
C LEU A 182 -23.20 1.18 10.16
N ASP A 183 -23.57 0.27 9.26
CA ASP A 183 -24.80 -0.51 9.40
C ASP A 183 -24.79 -1.37 10.69
N ALA A 184 -23.65 -2.00 11.02
CA ALA A 184 -23.50 -2.80 12.23
C ALA A 184 -23.61 -1.96 13.51
N LEU A 185 -23.01 -0.77 13.54
CA LEU A 185 -23.15 0.17 14.64
C LEU A 185 -24.60 0.61 14.82
N HIS A 186 -25.24 1.03 13.73
CA HIS A 186 -26.64 1.46 13.74
C HIS A 186 -27.57 0.34 14.22
N ALA A 187 -27.42 -0.87 13.69
CA ALA A 187 -28.21 -2.03 14.09
C ALA A 187 -28.03 -2.40 15.58
N SER A 188 -26.90 -2.03 16.19
CA SER A 188 -26.65 -2.21 17.63
C SER A 188 -27.13 -1.05 18.51
N GLY A 189 -27.76 -0.03 17.91
CA GLY A 189 -28.18 1.19 18.62
C GLY A 189 -27.02 2.09 19.05
N ARG A 190 -25.86 1.94 18.45
CA ARG A 190 -24.66 2.73 18.77
C ARG A 190 -24.36 3.76 17.68
N THR A 191 -23.68 4.83 18.09
CA THR A 191 -23.19 5.89 17.19
C THR A 191 -21.68 5.83 17.08
N PRO A 192 -21.10 6.37 16.01
CA PRO A 192 -19.65 6.56 15.91
C PRO A 192 -19.11 7.39 17.08
N SER A 193 -17.88 7.12 17.52
CA SER A 193 -17.20 7.86 18.58
C SER A 193 -16.28 8.97 18.06
N ILE A 194 -16.14 9.07 16.74
CA ILE A 194 -15.29 10.00 16.00
C ILE A 194 -16.07 10.64 14.86
N ASN A 195 -15.65 11.82 14.41
CA ASN A 195 -16.04 12.32 13.10
C ASN A 195 -15.35 11.48 12.02
N ILE A 196 -16.08 11.15 10.97
CA ILE A 196 -15.59 10.32 9.89
C ILE A 196 -15.63 11.13 8.59
N LYS A 197 -14.57 11.03 7.81
CA LYS A 197 -14.54 11.51 6.43
C LYS A 197 -14.14 10.35 5.54
N PHE A 198 -14.90 10.12 4.50
CA PHE A 198 -14.60 9.13 3.47
C PHE A 198 -14.00 9.85 2.28
N LEU A 199 -12.96 9.27 1.72
CA LEU A 199 -12.36 9.69 0.45
C LEU A 199 -12.09 8.45 -0.38
N PHE A 200 -12.86 8.27 -1.46
CA PHE A 200 -12.68 7.15 -2.39
C PHE A 200 -12.16 7.69 -3.72
N ASP A 201 -10.96 7.26 -4.11
CA ASP A 201 -10.29 7.66 -5.35
C ASP A 201 -10.83 6.84 -6.53
N GLY A 202 -10.91 7.43 -7.70
CA GLY A 202 -11.39 6.78 -8.92
C GLY A 202 -10.32 6.55 -9.97
N GLU A 203 -9.05 6.75 -9.63
CA GLU A 203 -7.93 6.60 -10.55
C GLU A 203 -6.61 6.19 -9.85
N GLU A 204 -6.71 5.51 -8.69
CA GLU A 204 -5.53 5.07 -7.93
C GLU A 204 -4.65 4.16 -8.76
N GLU A 205 -5.24 3.21 -9.44
CA GLU A 205 -4.58 2.23 -10.30
C GLU A 205 -3.92 2.82 -11.56
N ALA A 206 -4.26 4.07 -11.87
CA ALA A 206 -3.58 4.89 -12.87
C ALA A 206 -2.51 5.80 -12.24
N GLY A 207 -2.22 5.67 -10.93
CA GLY A 207 -1.26 6.46 -10.18
C GLY A 207 -1.81 7.77 -9.63
N SER A 208 -3.11 7.90 -9.48
CA SER A 208 -3.82 9.09 -8.92
C SER A 208 -3.36 10.43 -9.53
N PRO A 209 -3.32 10.61 -10.84
CA PRO A 209 -2.68 11.78 -11.48
C PRO A 209 -3.36 13.10 -11.11
N HIS A 210 -4.62 13.09 -10.69
CA HIS A 210 -5.37 14.30 -10.33
C HIS A 210 -5.63 14.43 -8.83
N LEU A 211 -5.33 13.43 -8.00
CA LEU A 211 -5.63 13.43 -6.57
C LEU A 211 -4.99 14.61 -5.85
N LEU A 212 -3.75 14.96 -6.17
CA LEU A 212 -3.06 16.11 -5.58
C LEU A 212 -3.87 17.40 -5.79
N GLN A 213 -4.33 17.66 -7.00
CA GLN A 213 -5.12 18.85 -7.34
C GLN A 213 -6.52 18.82 -6.67
N ILE A 214 -7.14 17.64 -6.54
CA ILE A 214 -8.39 17.46 -5.80
C ILE A 214 -8.19 17.82 -4.32
N LEU A 215 -7.13 17.31 -3.70
CA LEU A 215 -6.82 17.61 -2.29
C LEU A 215 -6.54 19.10 -2.07
N GLU A 216 -5.82 19.75 -2.96
CA GLU A 216 -5.57 21.19 -2.89
C GLU A 216 -6.85 22.02 -3.05
N ARG A 217 -7.65 21.70 -4.08
CA ARG A 217 -8.91 22.42 -4.37
C ARG A 217 -9.94 22.30 -3.25
N TYR A 218 -10.05 21.14 -2.64
CA TYR A 218 -11.04 20.83 -1.61
C TYR A 218 -10.43 20.70 -0.22
N LYS A 219 -9.24 21.28 0.01
CA LYS A 219 -8.44 21.13 1.24
C LYS A 219 -9.24 21.36 2.51
N SER A 220 -10.18 22.32 2.50
CA SER A 220 -11.02 22.64 3.67
C SER A 220 -11.90 21.48 4.15
N LEU A 221 -12.19 20.49 3.28
CA LEU A 221 -12.96 19.30 3.63
C LEU A 221 -12.14 18.28 4.42
N PHE A 222 -10.81 18.30 4.33
CA PHE A 222 -9.94 17.21 4.75
C PHE A 222 -9.18 17.43 6.08
N SER A 223 -9.62 18.42 6.90
CA SER A 223 -9.04 18.55 8.25
C SER A 223 -9.33 17.28 9.08
N ALA A 224 -8.29 16.61 9.59
CA ALA A 224 -8.42 15.38 10.37
C ALA A 224 -7.19 15.15 11.25
N ASP A 225 -7.30 14.25 12.23
CA ASP A 225 -6.22 13.83 13.12
C ASP A 225 -5.36 12.70 12.52
N VAL A 226 -5.95 11.89 11.64
CA VAL A 226 -5.30 10.76 10.95
C VAL A 226 -6.05 10.38 9.69
N LEU A 227 -5.32 9.85 8.71
CA LEU A 227 -5.87 9.16 7.56
C LEU A 227 -5.54 7.67 7.68
N LEU A 228 -6.58 6.82 7.62
CA LEU A 228 -6.44 5.39 7.45
C LEU A 228 -6.55 5.07 5.96
N LEU A 229 -5.43 4.64 5.37
CA LEU A 229 -5.37 4.16 4.00
C LEU A 229 -5.70 2.67 4.04
N CYS A 230 -6.85 2.31 3.49
CA CYS A 230 -7.45 0.99 3.72
C CYS A 230 -7.25 0.06 2.52
N ASP A 231 -6.13 0.18 1.86
CA ASP A 231 -5.74 -0.51 0.64
C ASP A 231 -4.61 -1.51 0.89
N GLY A 232 -4.57 -2.56 0.06
CA GLY A 232 -3.56 -3.60 0.07
C GLY A 232 -3.97 -4.88 0.81
N PRO A 233 -3.11 -5.92 0.76
CA PRO A 233 -3.39 -7.21 1.37
C PRO A 233 -2.97 -7.28 2.84
N GLU A 234 -3.56 -8.22 3.58
CA GLU A 234 -3.09 -8.68 4.89
C GLU A 234 -1.69 -9.33 4.77
N HIS A 235 -1.07 -9.56 5.91
CA HIS A 235 0.23 -10.24 5.96
C HIS A 235 0.12 -11.69 5.44
N GLN A 236 1.21 -12.20 4.83
CA GLN A 236 1.28 -13.57 4.28
C GLN A 236 0.95 -14.69 5.28
N SER A 237 1.02 -14.42 6.58
CA SER A 237 0.56 -15.37 7.61
C SER A 237 -0.96 -15.42 7.75
N GLY A 238 -1.73 -14.63 7.01
CA GLY A 238 -3.17 -14.47 7.17
C GLY A 238 -3.58 -13.66 8.42
N GLN A 239 -2.63 -12.97 9.06
CA GLN A 239 -2.90 -12.07 10.17
C GLN A 239 -3.13 -10.65 9.65
N GLN A 240 -4.07 -9.95 10.26
CA GLN A 240 -4.27 -8.53 10.02
C GLN A 240 -2.98 -7.76 10.31
N GLN A 241 -2.68 -6.76 9.49
CA GLN A 241 -1.51 -5.93 9.68
C GLN A 241 -1.85 -4.44 9.72
N LEU A 242 -0.96 -3.68 10.36
CA LEU A 242 -0.92 -2.22 10.36
C LEU A 242 0.45 -1.79 9.85
N LEU A 243 0.47 -0.94 8.84
CA LEU A 243 1.70 -0.45 8.25
C LEU A 243 1.75 1.08 8.43
N PHE A 244 2.92 1.57 8.81
CA PHE A 244 3.09 2.97 9.22
C PHE A 244 3.84 3.81 8.18
N GLY A 245 4.02 3.28 6.99
CA GLY A 245 4.68 3.98 5.90
C GLY A 245 4.66 3.21 4.59
N VAL A 246 5.07 3.91 3.55
CA VAL A 246 5.32 3.37 2.21
C VAL A 246 6.69 3.81 1.73
N ARG A 247 7.27 3.04 0.83
CA ARG A 247 8.51 3.43 0.16
C ARG A 247 8.22 4.46 -0.93
N GLY A 248 9.14 5.41 -1.10
CA GLY A 248 9.16 6.25 -2.27
C GLY A 248 9.68 5.51 -3.50
N VAL A 249 9.57 6.13 -4.65
CA VAL A 249 10.01 5.53 -5.92
C VAL A 249 10.50 6.61 -6.88
N THR A 250 11.52 6.27 -7.67
CA THR A 250 11.88 6.99 -8.92
C THR A 250 12.46 5.98 -9.90
N GLY A 251 12.44 6.29 -11.20
CA GLY A 251 12.92 5.41 -12.26
C GLY A 251 13.91 6.09 -13.18
N LEU A 252 14.81 5.29 -13.77
CA LEU A 252 15.82 5.74 -14.70
C LEU A 252 15.89 4.80 -15.91
N GLU A 253 15.82 5.35 -17.10
CA GLU A 253 16.25 4.70 -18.34
C GLU A 253 17.66 5.23 -18.69
N LEU A 254 18.62 4.31 -18.77
CA LEU A 254 20.04 4.61 -19.00
C LEU A 254 20.49 4.01 -20.33
N THR A 255 21.03 4.83 -21.23
CA THR A 255 21.62 4.39 -22.48
C THR A 255 23.11 4.74 -22.52
N VAL A 256 23.95 3.75 -22.78
CA VAL A 256 25.39 3.93 -23.00
C VAL A 256 25.70 3.73 -24.48
N PHE A 257 26.46 4.67 -25.05
CA PHE A 257 26.73 4.74 -26.47
C PHE A 257 28.15 4.23 -26.81
N GLY A 258 28.23 3.41 -27.85
CA GLY A 258 29.46 2.96 -28.50
C GLY A 258 29.71 3.68 -29.84
N ALA A 259 30.09 2.94 -30.90
CA ALA A 259 30.29 3.47 -32.25
C ALA A 259 28.97 3.94 -32.88
N THR A 260 29.02 4.81 -33.85
CA THR A 260 27.85 5.33 -34.58
C THR A 260 27.19 4.35 -35.53
N SER A 261 27.90 3.25 -35.87
CA SER A 261 27.37 2.14 -36.66
C SER A 261 27.78 0.82 -36.02
N ALA A 262 26.96 -0.23 -36.25
CA ALA A 262 27.28 -1.56 -35.83
C ALA A 262 28.56 -2.07 -36.49
N LEU A 263 29.45 -2.69 -35.72
CA LEU A 263 30.77 -3.11 -36.20
C LEU A 263 30.89 -4.65 -36.11
N HIS A 264 31.53 -5.25 -37.15
CA HIS A 264 31.81 -6.69 -37.11
C HIS A 264 32.83 -7.01 -36.00
N SER A 265 32.43 -7.84 -35.03
CA SER A 265 33.22 -8.11 -33.81
C SER A 265 34.57 -8.77 -34.09
N GLY A 266 34.69 -9.56 -35.17
CA GLY A 266 35.96 -10.16 -35.61
C GLY A 266 36.96 -9.17 -36.16
N HIS A 267 36.48 -8.04 -36.73
CA HIS A 267 37.37 -7.03 -37.31
C HIS A 267 37.69 -5.89 -36.32
N TYR A 268 36.77 -5.56 -35.43
CA TYR A 268 36.85 -4.41 -34.55
C TYR A 268 36.91 -4.76 -33.06
N GLY A 269 36.82 -6.07 -32.70
CA GLY A 269 37.04 -6.52 -31.32
C GLY A 269 38.42 -6.13 -30.80
N ASN A 270 38.54 -5.83 -29.51
CA ASN A 270 39.75 -5.31 -28.85
C ASN A 270 40.20 -3.91 -29.34
N TRP A 271 39.49 -3.31 -30.28
CA TRP A 271 39.78 -1.96 -30.80
C TRP A 271 38.63 -0.98 -30.53
N ALA A 272 37.41 -1.32 -30.91
CA ALA A 272 36.25 -0.46 -30.65
C ALA A 272 35.66 -0.73 -29.24
N PRO A 273 35.29 0.32 -28.48
CA PRO A 273 34.58 0.15 -27.22
C PRO A 273 33.26 -0.61 -27.41
N ASN A 274 32.98 -1.57 -26.54
CA ASN A 274 31.73 -2.34 -26.56
C ASN A 274 30.72 -1.70 -25.59
N SER A 275 29.61 -1.17 -26.10
CA SER A 275 28.58 -0.48 -25.32
C SER A 275 27.97 -1.39 -24.22
N GLY A 276 27.77 -2.68 -24.49
CA GLY A 276 27.27 -3.62 -23.52
C GLY A 276 28.23 -3.87 -22.36
N VAL A 277 29.54 -4.00 -22.64
CA VAL A 277 30.57 -4.12 -21.59
C VAL A 277 30.68 -2.84 -20.78
N MET A 278 30.60 -1.67 -21.45
CA MET A 278 30.64 -0.38 -20.76
C MET A 278 29.46 -0.23 -19.79
N LEU A 279 28.23 -0.58 -20.23
CA LEU A 279 27.03 -0.51 -19.39
C LEU A 279 27.07 -1.50 -18.23
N THR A 280 27.47 -2.75 -18.45
CA THR A 280 27.58 -3.74 -17.38
C THR A 280 28.59 -3.35 -16.31
N ASN A 281 29.75 -2.77 -16.70
CA ASN A 281 30.72 -2.23 -15.76
C ASN A 281 30.17 -1.04 -14.97
N LEU A 282 29.40 -0.17 -15.62
CA LEU A 282 28.76 0.96 -14.95
C LEU A 282 27.73 0.47 -13.93
N ILE A 283 26.88 -0.51 -14.26
CA ILE A 283 25.92 -1.14 -13.32
C ILE A 283 26.68 -1.77 -12.14
N ALA A 284 27.74 -2.54 -12.40
CA ALA A 284 28.55 -3.17 -11.35
C ALA A 284 29.27 -2.16 -10.45
N SER A 285 29.47 -0.91 -10.90
CA SER A 285 29.97 0.17 -10.06
C SER A 285 28.91 0.76 -9.13
N MET A 286 27.60 0.63 -9.47
CA MET A 286 26.49 1.20 -8.69
C MET A 286 26.04 0.31 -7.52
N ARG A 287 26.11 -1.02 -7.66
CA ARG A 287 25.72 -1.98 -6.61
C ARG A 287 26.56 -3.24 -6.70
N ASP A 288 26.59 -4.01 -5.60
CA ASP A 288 27.19 -5.33 -5.55
C ASP A 288 26.16 -6.47 -5.62
N ASP A 289 26.66 -7.72 -5.62
CA ASP A 289 25.82 -8.92 -5.69
C ASP A 289 24.98 -9.16 -4.42
N ASP A 290 25.30 -8.51 -3.32
CA ASP A 290 24.58 -8.63 -2.05
C ASP A 290 23.59 -7.47 -1.83
N GLY A 291 23.36 -6.65 -2.87
CA GLY A 291 22.37 -5.58 -2.89
C GLY A 291 22.83 -4.27 -2.23
N HIS A 292 24.10 -4.15 -1.86
CA HIS A 292 24.61 -2.90 -1.32
C HIS A 292 24.86 -1.89 -2.45
N ILE A 293 24.31 -0.68 -2.30
CA ILE A 293 24.46 0.42 -3.26
C ILE A 293 25.79 1.12 -2.99
N LYS A 294 26.66 1.16 -4.01
CA LYS A 294 28.03 1.73 -3.91
C LYS A 294 28.12 3.19 -4.35
N ILE A 295 27.01 3.82 -4.66
CA ILE A 295 26.94 5.24 -5.01
C ILE A 295 27.24 6.06 -3.75
N ALA A 296 28.25 6.91 -3.81
CA ALA A 296 28.67 7.71 -2.67
C ALA A 296 27.55 8.64 -2.21
N GLY A 297 27.30 8.72 -0.90
CA GLY A 297 26.25 9.53 -0.31
C GLY A 297 24.86 8.90 -0.32
N PHE A 298 24.67 7.75 -0.96
CA PHE A 298 23.34 7.16 -1.15
C PHE A 298 22.60 6.82 0.16
N TYR A 299 23.33 6.53 1.22
CA TYR A 299 22.77 6.19 2.53
C TYR A 299 22.81 7.33 3.55
N ASP A 300 23.38 8.50 3.20
CA ASP A 300 23.69 9.56 4.18
C ASP A 300 22.42 10.16 4.82
N ASP A 301 21.32 10.26 4.06
CA ASP A 301 20.06 10.81 4.52
C ASP A 301 19.09 9.75 5.08
N VAL A 302 19.46 8.46 5.06
CA VAL A 302 18.58 7.38 5.52
C VAL A 302 18.24 7.53 6.99
N ALA A 303 16.94 7.70 7.28
CA ALA A 303 16.48 7.84 8.66
C ALA A 303 16.77 6.57 9.48
N PRO A 304 17.37 6.71 10.67
CA PRO A 304 17.70 5.56 11.51
C PRO A 304 16.44 4.82 11.95
N ILE A 305 16.53 3.48 12.03
CA ILE A 305 15.46 2.63 12.56
C ILE A 305 15.38 2.82 14.08
N SER A 306 14.24 3.26 14.60
CA SER A 306 14.01 3.45 16.03
C SER A 306 13.95 2.12 16.79
N SER A 307 14.03 2.17 18.13
CA SER A 307 13.89 0.99 18.98
C SER A 307 12.51 0.33 18.87
N ALA A 308 11.46 1.14 18.71
CA ALA A 308 10.09 0.66 18.51
C ALA A 308 9.93 -0.08 17.18
N GLU A 309 10.48 0.48 16.09
CA GLU A 309 10.47 -0.16 14.77
C GLU A 309 11.26 -1.46 14.76
N ARG A 310 12.45 -1.49 15.36
CA ARG A 310 13.22 -2.75 15.52
C ARG A 310 12.44 -3.80 16.30
N ALA A 311 11.74 -3.41 17.36
CA ALA A 311 10.92 -4.32 18.14
C ALA A 311 9.77 -4.88 17.32
N ALA A 312 9.10 -4.03 16.52
CA ALA A 312 8.03 -4.43 15.63
C ALA A 312 8.51 -5.41 14.55
N ILE A 313 9.62 -5.10 13.88
CA ILE A 313 10.23 -5.98 12.87
C ILE A 313 10.56 -7.36 13.46
N ARG A 314 11.14 -7.42 14.67
CA ARG A 314 11.41 -8.70 15.34
C ARG A 314 10.18 -9.48 15.77
N ALA A 315 9.04 -8.82 15.91
CA ALA A 315 7.78 -9.47 16.28
C ALA A 315 7.02 -10.06 15.07
N VAL A 316 7.47 -9.77 13.84
CA VAL A 316 6.88 -10.35 12.62
C VAL A 316 7.05 -11.86 12.63
N PRO A 317 6.00 -12.64 12.28
CA PRO A 317 6.13 -14.08 12.12
C PRO A 317 7.25 -14.45 11.13
N PRO A 318 8.07 -15.47 11.39
CA PRO A 318 9.23 -15.82 10.58
C PRO A 318 8.80 -16.53 9.27
N VAL A 319 8.37 -15.75 8.28
CA VAL A 319 7.94 -16.27 6.97
C VAL A 319 9.08 -16.42 5.95
N ASP A 320 10.24 -15.79 6.19
CA ASP A 320 11.34 -15.72 5.21
C ASP A 320 11.84 -17.08 4.72
N SER A 321 11.89 -18.08 5.60
CA SER A 321 12.34 -19.43 5.22
C SER A 321 11.35 -20.12 4.27
N ALA A 322 10.06 -20.01 4.56
CA ALA A 322 9.00 -20.56 3.72
C ALA A 322 8.96 -19.82 2.37
N LEU A 323 9.11 -18.49 2.39
CA LEU A 323 9.15 -17.66 1.20
C LEU A 323 10.35 -18.00 0.31
N ARG A 324 11.56 -18.14 0.86
CA ARG A 324 12.73 -18.59 0.09
C ARG A 324 12.49 -19.95 -0.56
N HIS A 325 11.89 -20.87 0.19
CA HIS A 325 11.61 -22.22 -0.33
C HIS A 325 10.61 -22.16 -1.50
N SER A 326 9.52 -21.43 -1.36
CA SER A 326 8.50 -21.29 -2.42
C SER A 326 9.03 -20.61 -3.67
N LEU A 327 9.99 -19.68 -3.51
CA LEU A 327 10.65 -18.96 -4.61
C LEU A 327 11.87 -19.70 -5.19
N GLY A 328 12.24 -20.88 -4.66
CA GLY A 328 13.41 -21.65 -5.11
C GLY A 328 14.75 -20.98 -4.83
N LEU A 329 14.83 -20.10 -3.82
CA LEU A 329 16.03 -19.33 -3.50
C LEU A 329 16.87 -20.04 -2.42
N LYS A 330 18.14 -20.33 -2.72
CA LYS A 330 19.10 -20.86 -1.73
C LYS A 330 19.48 -19.78 -0.71
N ARG A 331 19.65 -18.53 -1.16
CA ARG A 331 19.96 -17.36 -0.34
C ARG A 331 19.22 -16.13 -0.85
N THR A 332 19.06 -15.14 0.01
CA THR A 332 18.64 -13.77 -0.36
C THR A 332 19.83 -12.80 -0.21
N GLU A 333 19.69 -11.60 -0.75
CA GLU A 333 20.66 -10.51 -0.58
C GLU A 333 20.82 -10.12 0.91
N ALA A 334 21.81 -9.29 1.21
CA ALA A 334 22.14 -8.82 2.56
C ALA A 334 22.31 -9.96 3.57
N ASN A 335 23.03 -11.01 3.17
CA ASN A 335 23.36 -12.17 4.00
C ASN A 335 22.13 -12.83 4.65
N ASN A 336 21.05 -12.96 3.91
CA ASN A 336 19.76 -13.50 4.38
C ASN A 336 19.10 -12.69 5.51
N ALA A 337 19.31 -11.39 5.58
CA ALA A 337 18.59 -10.53 6.52
C ALA A 337 17.07 -10.64 6.29
N PRO A 338 16.25 -10.52 7.34
CA PRO A 338 14.79 -10.61 7.22
C PRO A 338 14.22 -9.60 6.23
N LEU A 339 13.22 -10.01 5.44
CA LEU A 339 12.56 -9.14 4.45
C LEU A 339 12.07 -7.83 5.09
N ALA A 340 11.40 -7.92 6.24
CA ALA A 340 10.87 -6.75 6.95
C ALA A 340 11.97 -5.74 7.36
N GLU A 341 13.20 -6.21 7.61
CA GLU A 341 14.36 -5.33 7.87
C GLU A 341 14.86 -4.70 6.57
N ARG A 342 14.91 -5.47 5.48
CA ARG A 342 15.39 -4.98 4.18
C ARG A 342 14.47 -3.90 3.57
N LEU A 343 13.18 -3.94 3.85
CA LEU A 343 12.25 -2.90 3.43
C LEU A 343 12.53 -1.53 4.06
N MET A 344 13.28 -1.49 5.16
CA MET A 344 13.69 -0.24 5.83
C MET A 344 14.92 0.43 5.18
N ALA A 345 15.55 -0.20 4.21
CA ALA A 345 16.68 0.34 3.46
C ALA A 345 16.28 0.69 2.04
N PRO A 346 16.93 1.68 1.40
CA PRO A 346 16.70 1.98 -0.01
C PRO A 346 17.15 0.80 -0.90
N ALA A 347 16.60 0.73 -2.11
CA ALA A 347 16.98 -0.30 -3.08
C ALA A 347 17.19 0.30 -4.46
N LEU A 348 18.18 -0.24 -5.17
CA LEU A 348 18.44 -0.01 -6.58
C LEU A 348 18.19 -1.31 -7.32
N ASN A 349 17.12 -1.36 -8.11
CA ASN A 349 16.71 -2.55 -8.84
C ASN A 349 16.96 -2.38 -10.34
N LEU A 350 17.65 -3.35 -10.94
CA LEU A 350 17.78 -3.45 -12.40
C LEU A 350 16.53 -4.17 -12.92
N ARG A 351 15.66 -3.46 -13.65
CA ARG A 351 14.42 -4.03 -14.23
C ARG A 351 14.64 -4.65 -15.59
N GLY A 352 15.61 -4.14 -16.35
CA GLY A 352 15.90 -4.61 -17.69
C GLY A 352 17.30 -4.23 -18.14
N LEU A 353 17.88 -5.07 -19.02
CA LEU A 353 19.17 -4.85 -19.66
C LEU A 353 19.09 -5.38 -21.08
N SER A 354 19.47 -4.57 -22.08
CA SER A 354 19.47 -5.01 -23.48
C SER A 354 20.60 -4.38 -24.30
N PHE A 355 21.27 -5.22 -25.08
CA PHE A 355 22.22 -4.84 -26.13
C PHE A 355 22.49 -6.05 -27.01
N GLY A 356 22.50 -5.86 -28.33
CA GLY A 356 22.69 -6.98 -29.27
C GLY A 356 21.62 -8.08 -29.13
N GLY A 357 21.81 -9.20 -29.85
CA GLY A 357 20.97 -10.39 -29.76
C GLY A 357 21.67 -11.55 -29.06
N VAL A 358 20.90 -12.50 -28.53
CA VAL A 358 21.38 -13.75 -27.89
C VAL A 358 20.70 -14.97 -28.50
N GLY A 359 21.28 -16.16 -28.33
CA GLY A 359 20.76 -17.40 -28.91
C GLY A 359 20.67 -17.34 -30.46
N ASP A 360 19.52 -17.67 -31.02
CA ASP A 360 19.28 -17.67 -32.48
C ASP A 360 19.31 -16.25 -33.11
N HIS A 361 19.25 -15.21 -32.28
CA HIS A 361 19.37 -13.81 -32.70
C HIS A 361 20.79 -13.23 -32.52
N ALA A 362 21.75 -14.05 -32.07
CA ALA A 362 23.12 -13.61 -31.88
C ALA A 362 23.80 -13.36 -33.25
N ALA A 363 24.54 -12.25 -33.32
CA ALA A 363 25.34 -11.88 -34.49
C ALA A 363 26.74 -11.47 -34.04
N ASN A 364 27.71 -11.62 -34.95
CA ASN A 364 29.11 -11.19 -34.73
C ASN A 364 29.22 -9.65 -34.82
N VAL A 365 28.50 -8.93 -33.92
CA VAL A 365 28.35 -7.49 -33.96
C VAL A 365 28.68 -6.85 -32.61
N ILE A 366 29.39 -5.72 -32.62
CA ILE A 366 29.49 -4.79 -31.50
C ILE A 366 28.33 -3.78 -31.65
N ALA A 367 27.44 -3.74 -30.68
CA ALA A 367 26.25 -2.90 -30.71
C ALA A 367 26.61 -1.40 -30.56
N THR A 368 25.81 -0.54 -31.20
CA THR A 368 25.97 0.92 -31.18
C THR A 368 25.63 1.53 -29.84
N GLU A 369 24.75 0.86 -29.07
CA GLU A 369 24.25 1.32 -27.77
C GLU A 369 23.83 0.14 -26.91
N ALA A 370 23.73 0.36 -25.62
CA ALA A 370 23.23 -0.58 -24.62
C ALA A 370 22.29 0.15 -23.65
N HIS A 371 21.21 -0.52 -23.26
CA HIS A 371 20.12 0.07 -22.47
C HIS A 371 19.94 -0.67 -21.15
N ALA A 372 19.68 0.09 -20.09
CA ALA A 372 19.25 -0.46 -18.79
C ALA A 372 18.11 0.36 -18.22
N SER A 373 17.18 -0.33 -17.59
CA SER A 373 16.02 0.25 -16.91
C SER A 373 16.12 -0.03 -15.41
N PHE A 374 15.96 1.00 -14.58
CA PHE A 374 16.08 0.91 -13.13
C PHE A 374 14.82 1.42 -12.43
N ASP A 375 14.52 0.87 -11.26
CA ASP A 375 13.73 1.53 -10.24
C ASP A 375 14.52 1.67 -8.93
N PHE A 376 14.34 2.81 -8.29
CA PHE A 376 14.90 3.11 -6.99
C PHE A 376 13.76 3.12 -5.99
N ARG A 377 13.91 2.36 -4.89
CA ARG A 377 12.98 2.44 -3.77
C ARG A 377 13.60 3.29 -2.68
N LEU A 378 12.90 4.36 -2.34
CA LEU A 378 13.37 5.36 -1.40
C LEU A 378 12.83 5.10 0.00
N VAL A 379 13.56 5.56 1.01
CA VAL A 379 13.13 5.52 2.41
C VAL A 379 13.02 6.96 2.95
N PRO A 380 12.42 7.19 4.13
CA PRO A 380 12.25 8.54 4.66
C PRO A 380 13.55 9.35 4.70
N ASN A 381 13.43 10.63 4.38
CA ASN A 381 14.44 11.67 4.17
C ASN A 381 15.11 11.63 2.80
N GLU A 382 14.99 10.56 2.02
CA GLU A 382 15.43 10.55 0.63
C GLU A 382 14.36 11.19 -0.27
N THR A 383 14.80 12.01 -1.22
CA THR A 383 13.93 12.58 -2.26
C THR A 383 14.34 12.07 -3.64
N PRO A 384 13.38 11.97 -4.61
CA PRO A 384 13.71 11.60 -5.99
C PRO A 384 14.80 12.48 -6.59
N GLU A 385 14.74 13.78 -6.34
CA GLU A 385 15.67 14.78 -6.87
C GLU A 385 17.10 14.53 -6.36
N HIS A 386 17.25 14.34 -5.06
CA HIS A 386 18.56 14.08 -4.44
C HIS A 386 19.17 12.76 -4.97
N ILE A 387 18.37 11.71 -5.09
CA ILE A 387 18.84 10.43 -5.63
C ILE A 387 19.25 10.55 -7.10
N ARG A 388 18.52 11.33 -7.91
CA ARG A 388 18.91 11.63 -9.30
C ARG A 388 20.28 12.30 -9.35
N ASP A 389 20.51 13.31 -8.51
CA ASP A 389 21.80 14.03 -8.46
C ASP A 389 22.96 13.11 -8.09
N LEU A 390 22.77 12.23 -7.09
CA LEU A 390 23.78 11.26 -6.67
C LEU A 390 24.13 10.25 -7.77
N VAL A 391 23.12 9.74 -8.47
CA VAL A 391 23.29 8.76 -9.54
C VAL A 391 23.97 9.42 -10.74
N ASP A 392 23.54 10.59 -11.18
CA ASP A 392 24.12 11.34 -12.29
C ASP A 392 25.59 11.68 -12.00
N GLU A 393 25.89 12.12 -10.79
CA GLU A 393 27.26 12.40 -10.37
C GLU A 393 28.12 11.12 -10.31
N HIS A 394 27.55 9.99 -9.87
CA HIS A 394 28.24 8.70 -9.91
C HIS A 394 28.60 8.32 -11.34
N ILE A 395 27.67 8.46 -12.30
CA ILE A 395 27.91 8.17 -13.72
C ILE A 395 29.02 9.07 -14.27
N ARG A 396 29.02 10.38 -13.91
CA ARG A 396 30.10 11.31 -14.30
C ARG A 396 31.46 10.89 -13.71
N ARG A 397 31.51 10.45 -12.45
CA ARG A 397 32.74 9.95 -11.80
C ARG A 397 33.29 8.69 -12.44
N GLN A 398 32.42 7.88 -13.09
CA GLN A 398 32.88 6.75 -13.92
C GLN A 398 33.41 7.19 -15.30
N GLY A 399 33.54 8.49 -15.54
CA GLY A 399 34.13 9.08 -16.75
C GLY A 399 33.16 9.25 -17.92
N TYR A 400 31.84 9.26 -17.66
CA TYR A 400 30.84 9.49 -18.69
C TYR A 400 30.45 10.96 -18.77
N PHE A 401 30.31 11.45 -20.00
CA PHE A 401 29.51 12.64 -20.28
C PHE A 401 28.04 12.27 -20.16
N VAL A 402 27.33 12.91 -19.23
CA VAL A 402 25.91 12.65 -18.92
C VAL A 402 25.04 13.71 -19.58
N THR A 403 24.05 13.29 -20.35
CA THR A 403 23.07 14.16 -21.02
C THR A 403 21.66 13.54 -20.96
N SER A 404 20.63 14.38 -21.01
CA SER A 404 19.24 13.97 -21.28
C SER A 404 18.85 14.16 -22.74
N ASP A 405 19.67 14.85 -23.53
CA ASP A 405 19.43 15.15 -24.94
C ASP A 405 19.75 13.96 -25.85
N SER A 406 19.24 14.01 -27.07
CA SER A 406 19.63 13.08 -28.14
C SER A 406 21.12 13.15 -28.41
N VAL A 407 21.79 12.00 -28.36
CA VAL A 407 23.26 11.94 -28.52
C VAL A 407 23.66 12.07 -29.98
N THR A 408 24.45 13.11 -30.27
CA THR A 408 24.98 13.43 -31.61
C THR A 408 26.35 12.76 -31.85
N THR A 409 26.78 12.71 -33.12
CA THR A 409 28.12 12.28 -33.48
C THR A 409 29.20 13.19 -32.88
N ASP A 410 28.97 14.48 -32.81
CA ASP A 410 29.92 15.46 -32.24
C ASP A 410 30.11 15.19 -30.72
N MET A 411 29.03 14.86 -29.97
CA MET A 411 29.15 14.48 -28.57
C MET A 411 30.01 13.22 -28.40
N ARG A 412 29.86 12.23 -29.29
CA ARG A 412 30.67 10.98 -29.24
C ARG A 412 32.14 11.23 -29.60
N LEU A 413 32.42 12.21 -30.47
CA LEU A 413 33.79 12.61 -30.81
C LEU A 413 34.44 13.46 -29.71
N ALA A 414 33.65 14.25 -28.99
CA ALA A 414 34.13 15.10 -27.90
C ALA A 414 34.37 14.33 -26.59
N HIS A 415 33.69 13.23 -26.38
CA HIS A 415 33.71 12.48 -25.10
C HIS A 415 33.97 10.98 -25.31
N ALA A 416 34.96 10.43 -24.61
CA ALA A 416 35.32 9.01 -24.71
C ALA A 416 34.20 8.05 -24.26
N ARG A 417 33.30 8.50 -23.39
CA ARG A 417 32.14 7.77 -22.90
C ARG A 417 30.95 8.71 -22.82
N VAL A 418 29.82 8.30 -23.38
CA VAL A 418 28.57 9.09 -23.37
C VAL A 418 27.47 8.22 -22.78
N ALA A 419 26.72 8.78 -21.84
CA ALA A 419 25.53 8.20 -21.25
C ALA A 419 24.35 9.15 -21.35
N ARG A 420 23.21 8.67 -21.85
CA ARG A 420 21.95 9.38 -21.78
C ARG A 420 21.16 8.86 -20.60
N VAL A 421 20.69 9.77 -19.75
CA VAL A 421 19.85 9.51 -18.58
C VAL A 421 18.46 10.11 -18.81
N GLU A 422 17.44 9.30 -18.66
CA GLU A 422 16.04 9.70 -18.82
C GLU A 422 15.29 9.30 -17.54
N TRP A 423 15.14 10.28 -16.65
CA TRP A 423 14.45 10.05 -15.37
C TRP A 423 12.94 10.06 -15.54
N ALA A 424 12.27 9.15 -14.85
CA ALA A 424 10.80 9.12 -14.81
C ALA A 424 10.26 10.43 -14.21
N SER A 425 9.22 10.99 -14.81
CA SER A 425 8.56 12.21 -14.34
C SER A 425 7.74 12.01 -13.06
N GLY A 426 7.35 10.77 -12.73
CA GLY A 426 6.42 10.39 -11.67
C GLY A 426 7.07 9.86 -10.38
N GLY A 427 8.26 10.32 -10.00
CA GLY A 427 8.87 9.93 -8.73
C GLY A 427 8.25 10.66 -7.53
N TYR A 428 8.21 10.00 -6.35
CA TYR A 428 7.75 10.60 -5.10
C TYR A 428 8.50 10.05 -3.87
N PRO A 429 8.58 10.84 -2.78
CA PRO A 429 9.28 10.44 -1.57
C PRO A 429 8.54 9.37 -0.78
N ALA A 430 9.28 8.70 0.11
CA ALA A 430 8.71 7.81 1.11
C ALA A 430 7.90 8.59 2.16
N ASN A 431 6.94 7.91 2.76
CA ASN A 431 6.23 8.39 3.95
C ASN A 431 6.38 7.40 5.09
N ARG A 432 6.54 7.89 6.33
CA ARG A 432 6.57 7.05 7.53
C ARG A 432 6.00 7.79 8.73
N THR A 433 4.84 7.33 9.22
CA THR A 433 4.23 7.80 10.47
C THR A 433 4.93 7.17 11.66
N SER A 434 5.26 7.96 12.68
CA SER A 434 5.87 7.44 13.91
C SER A 434 4.92 6.50 14.65
N MET A 435 5.33 5.24 14.82
CA MET A 435 4.59 4.23 15.59
C MET A 435 4.47 4.59 17.08
N ALA A 436 5.33 5.49 17.58
CA ALA A 436 5.28 6.00 18.94
C ALA A 436 4.34 7.22 19.10
N SER A 437 3.74 7.72 18.03
CA SER A 437 2.80 8.83 18.10
C SER A 437 1.54 8.44 18.88
N PRO A 438 0.87 9.38 19.55
CA PRO A 438 -0.38 9.10 20.28
C PRO A 438 -1.44 8.44 19.41
N VAL A 439 -1.65 8.95 18.19
CA VAL A 439 -2.65 8.40 17.27
C VAL A 439 -2.28 6.98 16.82
N ALA A 440 -1.01 6.69 16.56
CA ALA A 440 -0.56 5.35 16.21
C ALA A 440 -0.86 4.34 17.34
N ARG A 441 -0.54 4.70 18.59
CA ARG A 441 -0.85 3.85 19.76
C ARG A 441 -2.34 3.62 19.92
N ALA A 442 -3.17 4.65 19.70
CA ALA A 442 -4.62 4.54 19.77
C ALA A 442 -5.17 3.56 18.71
N VAL A 443 -4.76 3.70 17.45
CA VAL A 443 -5.16 2.80 16.35
C VAL A 443 -4.69 1.38 16.62
N ILE A 444 -3.42 1.16 16.97
CA ILE A 444 -2.88 -0.18 17.32
C ILE A 444 -3.70 -0.82 18.45
N SER A 445 -4.05 -0.04 19.49
CA SER A 445 -4.82 -0.56 20.63
C SER A 445 -6.20 -1.04 20.20
N VAL A 446 -6.93 -0.23 19.41
CA VAL A 446 -8.28 -0.57 18.94
C VAL A 446 -8.25 -1.78 18.02
N VAL A 447 -7.32 -1.81 17.05
CA VAL A 447 -7.21 -2.94 16.12
C VAL A 447 -6.79 -4.23 16.84
N ARG A 448 -5.88 -4.17 17.80
CA ARG A 448 -5.52 -5.34 18.64
C ARG A 448 -6.72 -5.90 19.40
N ASP A 449 -7.57 -5.03 19.93
CA ASP A 449 -8.76 -5.46 20.65
C ASP A 449 -9.85 -6.04 19.71
N SER A 450 -9.80 -5.69 18.40
CA SER A 450 -10.75 -6.19 17.41
C SER A 450 -10.42 -7.58 16.90
N ALA A 451 -9.15 -7.91 16.78
CA ALA A 451 -8.68 -9.17 16.21
C ALA A 451 -8.63 -10.30 17.26
N GLY A 452 -8.82 -11.53 16.83
CA GLY A 452 -8.60 -12.73 17.68
C GLY A 452 -7.13 -12.93 18.05
N ASN A 453 -6.21 -12.44 17.17
CA ASN A 453 -4.76 -12.40 17.36
C ASN A 453 -4.27 -10.95 17.27
N PRO A 454 -3.17 -10.60 17.95
CA PRO A 454 -2.57 -9.27 17.79
C PRO A 454 -2.26 -8.99 16.31
N PRO A 455 -2.53 -7.78 15.80
CA PRO A 455 -2.14 -7.43 14.44
C PRO A 455 -0.61 -7.39 14.32
N ILE A 456 -0.11 -7.72 13.14
CA ILE A 456 1.29 -7.46 12.79
C ILE A 456 1.42 -5.96 12.58
N VAL A 457 2.42 -5.37 13.20
CA VAL A 457 2.70 -3.93 13.11
C VAL A 457 4.04 -3.74 12.43
N LEU A 458 4.08 -3.06 11.29
CA LEU A 458 5.27 -2.84 10.49
C LEU A 458 5.51 -1.35 10.26
N PRO A 459 6.78 -0.88 10.31
CA PRO A 459 7.11 0.52 10.06
C PRO A 459 6.81 0.99 8.64
N THR A 460 6.86 0.07 7.67
CA THR A 460 6.63 0.38 6.25
C THR A 460 6.17 -0.85 5.49
N MET A 461 5.45 -0.65 4.40
CA MET A 461 5.21 -1.68 3.39
C MET A 461 6.31 -1.66 2.31
N GLY A 462 6.45 -2.77 1.58
CA GLY A 462 7.43 -2.89 0.50
C GLY A 462 7.04 -2.13 -0.78
N GLY A 463 5.76 -1.97 -0.99
CA GLY A 463 5.19 -1.23 -2.12
C GLY A 463 5.30 0.28 -1.96
N SER A 464 4.86 0.99 -2.98
CA SER A 464 4.77 2.44 -3.02
C SER A 464 3.33 2.82 -3.32
N ALA A 465 2.79 3.78 -2.57
CA ALA A 465 1.48 4.37 -2.79
C ALA A 465 1.60 5.89 -2.70
N PRO A 466 0.72 6.67 -3.31
CA PRO A 466 0.81 8.13 -3.35
C PRO A 466 0.48 8.80 -1.99
N SER A 467 0.73 8.12 -0.89
CA SER A 467 0.43 8.60 0.47
C SER A 467 1.14 9.91 0.84
N TYR A 468 2.24 10.26 0.14
CA TYR A 468 2.92 11.54 0.30
C TYR A 468 1.99 12.73 0.03
N MET A 469 1.01 12.61 -0.85
CA MET A 469 0.04 13.67 -1.16
C MET A 469 -0.73 14.08 0.10
N PHE A 470 -1.15 13.11 0.92
CA PHE A 470 -1.88 13.38 2.15
C PHE A 470 -1.00 14.04 3.21
N THR A 471 0.26 13.62 3.35
CA THR A 471 1.17 14.20 4.32
C THR A 471 1.67 15.59 3.92
N GLN A 472 1.88 15.83 2.63
CA GLN A 472 2.34 17.14 2.14
C GLN A 472 1.22 18.18 2.07
N VAL A 473 0.03 17.81 1.58
CA VAL A 473 -1.09 18.74 1.39
C VAL A 473 -1.91 18.89 2.65
N LEU A 474 -2.27 17.79 3.30
CA LEU A 474 -3.18 17.80 4.44
C LEU A 474 -2.45 17.85 5.78
N HIS A 475 -1.15 17.52 5.81
CA HIS A 475 -0.33 17.41 7.02
C HIS A 475 -0.90 16.44 8.06
N VAL A 476 -1.56 15.37 7.60
CA VAL A 476 -2.11 14.32 8.46
C VAL A 476 -1.21 13.08 8.45
N PRO A 477 -1.02 12.41 9.59
CA PRO A 477 -0.34 11.12 9.62
C PRO A 477 -1.17 10.08 8.88
N VAL A 478 -0.50 9.20 8.12
CA VAL A 478 -1.11 8.10 7.38
C VAL A 478 -0.77 6.79 8.07
N ILE A 479 -1.77 5.93 8.28
CA ILE A 479 -1.64 4.56 8.76
C ILE A 479 -2.37 3.67 7.77
N ILE A 480 -1.74 2.58 7.34
CA ILE A 480 -2.31 1.67 6.36
C ILE A 480 -2.95 0.50 7.10
N LEU A 481 -4.18 0.21 6.77
CA LEU A 481 -5.00 -0.85 7.37
C LEU A 481 -5.68 -1.67 6.28
N PRO A 482 -4.98 -2.63 5.67
CA PRO A 482 -5.53 -3.47 4.61
C PRO A 482 -6.44 -4.57 5.18
N ILE A 483 -7.36 -5.06 4.35
CA ILE A 483 -8.24 -6.18 4.70
C ILE A 483 -8.25 -7.31 3.66
N ALA A 484 -7.76 -7.09 2.44
CA ALA A 484 -7.74 -8.14 1.42
C ALA A 484 -6.84 -9.32 1.83
N ASN A 485 -7.11 -10.50 1.33
CA ASN A 485 -6.25 -11.65 1.58
C ASN A 485 -4.94 -11.52 0.78
N TYR A 486 -3.82 -12.00 1.34
CA TYR A 486 -2.49 -11.89 0.72
C TYR A 486 -2.36 -12.61 -0.64
N ASP A 487 -3.26 -13.58 -0.90
CA ASP A 487 -3.34 -14.39 -2.11
C ASP A 487 -4.56 -14.03 -2.97
N ASP A 488 -4.90 -12.75 -3.01
CA ASP A 488 -6.06 -12.19 -3.73
C ASP A 488 -5.84 -12.04 -5.24
N ASN A 489 -4.64 -12.31 -5.75
CA ASN A 489 -4.23 -12.05 -7.13
C ASN A 489 -4.35 -10.57 -7.53
N GLN A 490 -4.01 -9.65 -6.61
CA GLN A 490 -3.96 -8.22 -6.88
C GLN A 490 -3.24 -7.92 -8.19
N HIS A 491 -3.81 -7.04 -9.03
CA HIS A 491 -3.35 -6.64 -10.37
C HIS A 491 -3.29 -7.79 -11.41
N ALA A 492 -3.62 -9.03 -11.04
CA ALA A 492 -3.60 -10.17 -11.94
C ALA A 492 -5.02 -10.64 -12.33
N ALA A 493 -5.10 -11.63 -13.21
CA ALA A 493 -6.36 -12.31 -13.52
C ALA A 493 -6.83 -13.15 -12.33
N ASN A 494 -8.16 -13.33 -12.24
CA ASN A 494 -8.81 -14.06 -11.15
C ASN A 494 -8.59 -13.44 -9.76
N GLU A 495 -8.54 -12.10 -9.71
CA GLU A 495 -8.58 -11.37 -8.45
C GLU A 495 -9.79 -11.80 -7.62
N ASN A 496 -9.58 -11.89 -6.31
CA ASN A 496 -10.60 -12.45 -5.43
C ASN A 496 -10.50 -11.92 -3.99
N LEU A 497 -11.62 -11.93 -3.30
CA LEU A 497 -11.68 -11.70 -1.87
C LEU A 497 -12.13 -12.95 -1.12
N ARG A 498 -11.37 -13.39 -0.14
CA ARG A 498 -11.79 -14.39 0.83
C ARG A 498 -12.84 -13.79 1.75
N LEU A 499 -14.00 -14.42 1.90
CA LEU A 499 -15.10 -13.86 2.67
C LEU A 499 -14.75 -13.59 4.14
N GLN A 500 -13.90 -14.43 4.74
CA GLN A 500 -13.46 -14.20 6.13
C GLN A 500 -12.74 -12.85 6.28
N ASN A 501 -12.03 -12.40 5.25
CA ASN A 501 -11.36 -11.10 5.24
C ASN A 501 -12.36 -9.94 5.25
N LEU A 502 -13.43 -10.03 4.45
CA LEU A 502 -14.53 -9.05 4.51
C LEU A 502 -15.18 -9.02 5.91
N TRP A 503 -15.43 -10.19 6.51
CA TRP A 503 -16.03 -10.28 7.84
C TRP A 503 -15.13 -9.66 8.91
N ASN A 504 -13.83 -9.95 8.86
CA ASN A 504 -12.84 -9.37 9.76
C ASN A 504 -12.74 -7.84 9.57
N GLY A 505 -12.78 -7.37 8.31
CA GLY A 505 -12.80 -5.94 7.98
C GLY A 505 -14.00 -5.21 8.59
N ILE A 506 -15.20 -5.76 8.46
CA ILE A 506 -16.40 -5.20 9.10
C ILE A 506 -16.22 -5.09 10.62
N GLU A 507 -15.73 -6.16 11.28
CA GLU A 507 -15.47 -6.15 12.72
C GLU A 507 -14.44 -5.06 13.09
N THR A 508 -13.35 -4.95 12.34
CA THR A 508 -12.27 -3.98 12.59
C THR A 508 -12.74 -2.54 12.41
N TYR A 509 -13.41 -2.22 11.29
CA TYR A 509 -13.92 -0.85 11.10
C TYR A 509 -15.04 -0.51 12.07
N THR A 510 -15.89 -1.48 12.48
CA THR A 510 -16.88 -1.26 13.55
C THR A 510 -16.19 -0.85 14.86
N GLN A 511 -15.09 -1.52 15.23
CA GLN A 511 -14.30 -1.18 16.41
C GLN A 511 -13.66 0.21 16.29
N LEU A 512 -13.02 0.51 15.15
CA LEU A 512 -12.38 1.80 14.93
C LEU A 512 -13.38 2.95 15.02
N ILE A 513 -14.47 2.85 14.28
CA ILE A 513 -15.51 3.88 14.24
C ILE A 513 -16.19 4.02 15.61
N GLY A 514 -16.46 2.90 16.28
CA GLY A 514 -17.19 2.89 17.54
C GLY A 514 -16.37 3.26 18.77
N ARG A 515 -15.03 3.10 18.75
CA ARG A 515 -14.20 3.21 19.95
C ARG A 515 -13.02 4.17 19.87
N LEU A 516 -12.54 4.52 18.68
CA LEU A 516 -11.30 5.27 18.53
C LEU A 516 -11.34 6.64 19.22
N GLY A 517 -12.52 7.26 19.32
CA GLY A 517 -12.72 8.53 20.05
C GLY A 517 -12.70 8.39 21.58
N SER A 518 -12.88 7.17 22.11
CA SER A 518 -12.93 6.91 23.56
C SER A 518 -11.60 6.39 24.13
N VAL A 519 -10.62 6.02 23.29
CA VAL A 519 -9.29 5.63 23.74
C VAL A 519 -8.38 6.83 23.96
N ASP A 520 -7.33 6.65 24.76
CA ASP A 520 -6.39 7.74 25.06
C ASP A 520 -5.44 7.98 23.85
N TRP A 521 -5.38 9.22 23.41
CA TRP A 521 -4.50 9.69 22.36
C TRP A 521 -3.30 10.51 22.92
N ARG A 522 -2.98 10.34 24.21
CA ARG A 522 -1.83 10.99 24.86
C ARG A 522 -0.60 10.12 24.94
#